data_f48a21cfaa32ae40e700f6c887f97189
#
_entry.id   f48a21cfaa32ae40e700f6c887f97189
#
_cell.length_a   1.000
_cell.length_b   1.000
_cell.length_c   1.000
_cell.angle_alpha   90.00
_cell.angle_beta   90.00
_cell.angle_gamma   90.00
#
_symmetry.space_group_name_H-M   'P 1'
#
loop_
_entity.id
_entity.type
_entity.pdbx_description
1 polymer ?
#
loop_
_entity_poly.entity_id
_entity_poly.type
_entity_poly.pdbx_seq_one_letter_code
_entity_poly.pdbx_strand_id
1 'polypeptide(L)'
;MPYSNPQALVSTTWVADHMSAPDVRLVDCTYFLPNDGRTGPEEYKKQHLPGAVFFDIDDVKNADDPLPHMIPSAEVFSSKVRKLGLGDGNRIICYDHNGGGSAAARVWWMFRLFGHDDVAVMDGGLPKWLAEGRPVTDDIPTPQERHFTARENHMMVRSIEQILSNIDSKREDVIDVRAAGRFAGTAPEPRAGMRSGHMPGAFNLPYGDLMDPEKNFVMRSAEEIKALADKAGIDMKRPLVTSCGSGVTACYAALAFYLIGKEDVAIYDGSWSEWGGRQDTPIVT
;
A
#
# COMPACT_ATOMS: atom_id res chain seq x y z
N MET A 1 -11.50 -5.93 19.82
CA MET A 1 -10.63 -4.91 20.49
C MET A 1 -10.45 -3.72 19.55
N PRO A 2 -10.28 -2.47 20.04
CA PRO A 2 -9.92 -1.36 19.17
C PRO A 2 -8.55 -1.60 18.53
N TYR A 3 -8.26 -0.94 17.43
CA TYR A 3 -6.92 -0.90 16.88
C TYR A 3 -5.93 -0.26 17.84
N SER A 4 -4.67 -0.69 17.82
CA SER A 4 -3.58 -0.09 18.62
C SER A 4 -3.17 1.27 18.06
N ASN A 5 -3.13 1.40 16.73
CA ASN A 5 -2.76 2.63 16.01
C ASN A 5 -3.93 3.14 15.13
N PRO A 6 -5.09 3.52 15.73
CA PRO A 6 -6.30 3.85 14.98
C PRO A 6 -6.15 5.11 14.11
N GLN A 7 -5.17 5.95 14.40
CA GLN A 7 -4.91 7.20 13.65
C GLN A 7 -4.47 6.95 12.19
N ALA A 8 -4.00 5.74 11.86
CA ALA A 8 -3.57 5.38 10.50
C ALA A 8 -4.74 4.98 9.57
N LEU A 9 -5.94 4.80 10.10
CA LEU A 9 -7.14 4.45 9.34
C LEU A 9 -8.30 5.35 9.77
N VAL A 10 -8.86 6.12 8.85
CA VAL A 10 -9.95 7.05 9.14
C VAL A 10 -11.24 6.66 8.42
N SER A 11 -12.39 6.88 9.07
CA SER A 11 -13.68 6.61 8.43
C SER A 11 -14.03 7.68 7.38
N THR A 12 -14.93 7.33 6.46
CA THR A 12 -15.53 8.30 5.53
C THR A 12 -16.24 9.45 6.25
N THR A 13 -16.82 9.20 7.42
CA THR A 13 -17.42 10.24 8.26
C THR A 13 -16.36 11.20 8.79
N TRP A 14 -15.26 10.68 9.32
CA TRP A 14 -14.14 11.52 9.76
C TRP A 14 -13.64 12.43 8.62
N VAL A 15 -13.48 11.86 7.41
CA VAL A 15 -13.05 12.62 6.23
C VAL A 15 -14.05 13.72 5.89
N ALA A 16 -15.35 13.42 5.86
CA ALA A 16 -16.39 14.41 5.56
C ALA A 16 -16.38 15.59 6.56
N ASP A 17 -16.14 15.30 7.84
CA ASP A 17 -16.12 16.32 8.90
C ASP A 17 -14.85 17.18 8.88
N HIS A 18 -13.73 16.67 8.31
CA HIS A 18 -12.41 17.32 8.39
C HIS A 18 -11.82 17.74 7.04
N MET A 19 -12.41 17.35 5.91
CA MET A 19 -11.83 17.61 4.58
C MET A 19 -11.64 19.10 4.24
N SER A 20 -12.33 20.01 4.96
CA SER A 20 -12.18 21.46 4.80
C SER A 20 -11.18 22.07 5.79
N ALA A 21 -10.57 21.27 6.68
CA ALA A 21 -9.58 21.77 7.62
C ALA A 21 -8.31 22.21 6.89
N PRO A 22 -7.68 23.32 7.31
CA PRO A 22 -6.56 23.92 6.56
C PRO A 22 -5.28 23.08 6.54
N ASP A 23 -5.15 22.13 7.45
CA ASP A 23 -4.04 21.19 7.60
C ASP A 23 -4.31 19.81 6.98
N VAL A 24 -5.57 19.46 6.67
CA VAL A 24 -5.90 18.19 6.03
C VAL A 24 -5.70 18.26 4.52
N ARG A 25 -5.13 17.21 3.95
CA ARG A 25 -4.94 17.04 2.50
C ARG A 25 -5.46 15.67 2.08
N LEU A 26 -6.37 15.68 1.10
CA LEU A 26 -6.89 14.46 0.49
C LEU A 26 -6.06 14.09 -0.72
N VAL A 27 -5.72 12.82 -0.83
CA VAL A 27 -4.87 12.28 -1.89
C VAL A 27 -5.55 11.08 -2.52
N ASP A 28 -5.92 11.22 -3.78
CA ASP A 28 -6.38 10.12 -4.61
C ASP A 28 -5.16 9.35 -5.12
N CYS A 29 -5.05 8.09 -4.72
CA CYS A 29 -3.92 7.21 -5.03
C CYS A 29 -4.31 6.12 -6.03
N THR A 30 -5.40 6.29 -6.75
CA THR A 30 -6.00 5.26 -7.60
C THR A 30 -5.02 4.69 -8.62
N TYR A 31 -4.87 3.38 -8.58
CA TYR A 31 -4.06 2.61 -9.52
C TYR A 31 -4.83 1.37 -9.97
N PHE A 32 -4.77 1.07 -11.25
CA PHE A 32 -5.31 -0.14 -11.85
C PHE A 32 -4.21 -0.97 -12.50
N LEU A 33 -4.37 -2.29 -12.50
CA LEU A 33 -3.45 -3.16 -13.23
C LEU A 33 -3.53 -2.88 -14.74
N PRO A 34 -2.42 -3.05 -15.49
CA PRO A 34 -2.37 -2.71 -16.93
C PRO A 34 -3.43 -3.37 -17.79
N ASN A 35 -3.99 -4.52 -17.37
CA ASN A 35 -5.03 -5.27 -18.08
C ASN A 35 -6.46 -4.95 -17.62
N ASP A 36 -6.65 -3.99 -16.72
CA ASP A 36 -7.99 -3.57 -16.26
C ASP A 36 -8.75 -2.76 -17.31
N GLY A 37 -8.04 -2.03 -18.16
CA GLY A 37 -8.63 -1.15 -19.18
C GLY A 37 -9.00 0.24 -18.66
N ARG A 38 -8.78 0.53 -17.36
CA ARG A 38 -8.91 1.84 -16.73
C ARG A 38 -7.53 2.34 -16.31
N THR A 39 -7.40 3.66 -16.16
CA THR A 39 -6.21 4.29 -15.59
C THR A 39 -6.57 5.18 -14.42
N GLY A 40 -5.69 5.28 -13.42
CA GLY A 40 -5.92 6.15 -12.26
C GLY A 40 -6.17 7.62 -12.65
N PRO A 41 -5.32 8.23 -13.51
CA PRO A 41 -5.51 9.61 -13.96
C PRO A 41 -6.85 9.88 -14.67
N GLU A 42 -7.36 8.91 -15.46
CA GLU A 42 -8.64 9.06 -16.15
C GLU A 42 -9.83 8.96 -15.20
N GLU A 43 -9.79 8.01 -14.27
CA GLU A 43 -10.85 7.85 -13.27
C GLU A 43 -10.88 9.03 -12.29
N TYR A 44 -9.72 9.55 -11.85
CA TYR A 44 -9.64 10.76 -11.04
C TYR A 44 -10.27 11.98 -11.75
N LYS A 45 -10.01 12.15 -13.06
CA LYS A 45 -10.62 13.26 -13.85
C LYS A 45 -12.14 13.14 -13.99
N LYS A 46 -12.68 11.92 -13.92
CA LYS A 46 -14.15 11.72 -13.99
C LYS A 46 -14.83 12.07 -12.68
N GLN A 47 -14.23 11.65 -11.56
CA GLN A 47 -14.75 11.92 -10.22
C GLN A 47 -13.70 11.65 -9.14
N HIS A 48 -13.63 12.51 -8.16
CA HIS A 48 -12.79 12.37 -6.97
C HIS A 48 -13.41 13.13 -5.78
N LEU A 49 -12.86 12.96 -4.58
CA LEU A 49 -13.30 13.72 -3.41
C LEU A 49 -12.95 15.21 -3.61
N PRO A 50 -13.86 16.15 -3.25
CA PRO A 50 -13.59 17.58 -3.39
C PRO A 50 -12.28 18.01 -2.75
N GLY A 51 -11.43 18.69 -3.52
CA GLY A 51 -10.12 19.16 -3.08
C GLY A 51 -9.00 18.13 -3.03
N ALA A 52 -9.26 16.85 -3.37
CA ALA A 52 -8.23 15.84 -3.44
C ALA A 52 -7.27 16.09 -4.61
N VAL A 53 -5.98 15.89 -4.37
CA VAL A 53 -4.95 15.87 -5.42
C VAL A 53 -4.66 14.43 -5.84
N PHE A 54 -4.22 14.23 -7.08
CA PHE A 54 -3.89 12.90 -7.59
C PHE A 54 -2.42 12.57 -7.37
N PHE A 55 -2.15 11.42 -6.73
CA PHE A 55 -0.81 10.87 -6.55
C PHE A 55 -0.66 9.64 -7.42
N ASP A 56 0.09 9.77 -8.50
CA ASP A 56 0.37 8.67 -9.42
C ASP A 56 1.60 7.88 -8.94
N ILE A 57 1.39 6.63 -8.52
CA ILE A 57 2.49 5.75 -8.10
C ILE A 57 3.40 5.35 -9.27
N ASP A 58 2.97 5.53 -10.52
CA ASP A 58 3.80 5.31 -11.70
C ASP A 58 4.62 6.55 -12.09
N ASP A 59 4.25 7.75 -11.62
CA ASP A 59 5.05 8.96 -11.74
C ASP A 59 6.00 9.16 -10.55
N VAL A 60 5.57 8.77 -9.34
CA VAL A 60 6.36 8.87 -8.10
C VAL A 60 7.07 7.55 -7.80
N LYS A 61 7.99 7.17 -8.67
CA LYS A 61 8.81 5.96 -8.56
C LYS A 61 10.25 6.21 -8.99
N ASN A 62 11.13 5.22 -8.79
CA ASN A 62 12.44 5.22 -9.41
C ASN A 62 12.30 4.98 -10.93
N ALA A 63 12.51 6.01 -11.72
CA ALA A 63 12.36 5.95 -13.17
C ALA A 63 13.50 5.16 -13.87
N ASP A 64 14.63 5.00 -13.19
CA ASP A 64 15.80 4.28 -13.71
C ASP A 64 15.72 2.76 -13.46
N ASP A 65 14.78 2.32 -12.61
CA ASP A 65 14.58 0.90 -12.33
C ASP A 65 13.54 0.31 -13.29
N PRO A 66 13.84 -0.81 -13.98
CA PRO A 66 12.91 -1.46 -14.89
C PRO A 66 11.73 -2.15 -14.17
N LEU A 67 11.84 -2.39 -12.87
CA LEU A 67 10.77 -3.00 -12.09
C LEU A 67 9.64 -1.99 -11.84
N PRO A 68 8.38 -2.45 -11.76
CA PRO A 68 7.26 -1.56 -11.50
C PRO A 68 7.29 -1.01 -10.07
N HIS A 69 6.94 0.26 -9.91
CA HIS A 69 6.66 0.93 -8.64
C HIS A 69 7.81 0.98 -7.62
N MET A 70 9.07 0.72 -8.03
CA MET A 70 10.21 0.81 -7.11
C MET A 70 10.28 2.18 -6.46
N ILE A 71 10.58 2.23 -5.16
CA ILE A 71 10.66 3.49 -4.42
C ILE A 71 11.62 4.47 -5.06
N PRO A 72 11.24 5.76 -5.18
CA PRO A 72 12.14 6.80 -5.67
C PRO A 72 13.18 7.18 -4.60
N SER A 73 14.19 7.98 -4.98
CA SER A 73 15.04 8.62 -3.98
C SER A 73 14.25 9.64 -3.13
N ALA A 74 14.79 9.98 -1.96
CA ALA A 74 14.19 10.99 -1.07
C ALA A 74 14.01 12.35 -1.75
N GLU A 75 14.95 12.75 -2.62
CA GLU A 75 14.89 14.00 -3.39
C GLU A 75 13.75 13.98 -4.40
N VAL A 76 13.60 12.87 -5.14
CA VAL A 76 12.51 12.69 -6.12
C VAL A 76 11.16 12.69 -5.40
N PHE A 77 11.02 11.91 -4.32
CA PHE A 77 9.78 11.90 -3.53
C PHE A 77 9.43 13.30 -3.03
N SER A 78 10.37 13.97 -2.34
CA SER A 78 10.17 15.34 -1.83
C SER A 78 9.76 16.30 -2.95
N SER A 79 10.46 16.28 -4.10
CA SER A 79 10.14 17.16 -5.24
C SER A 79 8.72 16.96 -5.77
N LYS A 80 8.27 15.68 -5.86
CA LYS A 80 6.94 15.34 -6.38
C LYS A 80 5.83 15.76 -5.41
N VAL A 81 5.93 15.39 -4.13
CA VAL A 81 4.89 15.68 -3.14
C VAL A 81 4.73 17.18 -2.85
N ARG A 82 5.84 17.94 -2.87
CA ARG A 82 5.81 19.40 -2.76
C ARG A 82 4.93 20.04 -3.84
N LYS A 83 5.08 19.61 -5.10
CA LYS A 83 4.28 20.11 -6.25
C LYS A 83 2.80 19.77 -6.12
N LEU A 84 2.48 18.69 -5.42
CA LEU A 84 1.10 18.30 -5.09
C LEU A 84 0.53 19.09 -3.90
N GLY A 85 1.29 20.05 -3.33
CA GLY A 85 0.85 20.83 -2.17
C GLY A 85 0.82 20.03 -0.88
N LEU A 86 1.57 18.94 -0.80
CA LEU A 86 1.71 18.09 0.38
C LEU A 86 2.99 18.47 1.12
N GLY A 87 2.90 18.80 2.40
CA GLY A 87 4.02 19.32 3.18
C GLY A 87 4.06 18.80 4.62
N ASP A 88 5.18 19.07 5.31
CA ASP A 88 5.48 18.57 6.65
C ASP A 88 4.41 18.87 7.71
N GLY A 89 3.65 19.96 7.55
CA GLY A 89 2.59 20.35 8.49
C GLY A 89 1.19 19.86 8.11
N ASN A 90 1.08 18.91 7.17
CA ASN A 90 -0.23 18.40 6.74
C ASN A 90 -0.52 17.03 7.33
N ARG A 91 -1.79 16.82 7.71
CA ARG A 91 -2.38 15.50 7.86
C ARG A 91 -2.85 15.01 6.50
N ILE A 92 -2.23 13.94 6.02
CA ILE A 92 -2.45 13.41 4.67
C ILE A 92 -3.41 12.23 4.75
N ILE A 93 -4.49 12.26 3.96
CA ILE A 93 -5.49 11.19 3.90
C ILE A 93 -5.50 10.58 2.49
N CYS A 94 -5.02 9.36 2.38
CA CYS A 94 -4.94 8.60 1.15
C CYS A 94 -6.22 7.79 0.94
N TYR A 95 -6.73 7.74 -0.29
CA TYR A 95 -7.82 6.85 -0.69
C TYR A 95 -7.61 6.37 -2.13
N ASP A 96 -8.35 5.33 -2.53
CA ASP A 96 -8.39 4.89 -3.93
C ASP A 96 -9.80 4.47 -4.37
N HIS A 97 -9.96 4.21 -5.67
CA HIS A 97 -11.22 3.81 -6.29
C HIS A 97 -11.48 2.30 -6.23
N ASN A 98 -10.52 1.49 -5.79
CA ASN A 98 -10.65 0.03 -5.79
C ASN A 98 -11.38 -0.51 -4.56
N GLY A 99 -11.62 0.33 -3.56
CA GLY A 99 -12.29 -0.02 -2.31
C GLY A 99 -11.38 -0.72 -1.29
N GLY A 100 -10.44 -1.51 -1.76
CA GLY A 100 -9.51 -2.25 -0.89
C GLY A 100 -8.30 -1.45 -0.40
N GLY A 101 -8.18 -0.16 -0.75
CA GLY A 101 -7.15 0.72 -0.21
C GLY A 101 -5.70 0.32 -0.52
N SER A 102 -5.46 -0.54 -1.51
CA SER A 102 -4.11 -1.08 -1.73
C SER A 102 -3.12 -0.04 -2.24
N ALA A 103 -3.53 0.79 -3.19
CA ALA A 103 -2.70 1.88 -3.68
C ALA A 103 -2.62 3.04 -2.66
N ALA A 104 -3.71 3.31 -1.95
CA ALA A 104 -3.73 4.24 -0.82
C ALA A 104 -2.77 3.80 0.30
N ALA A 105 -2.73 2.51 0.64
CA ALA A 105 -1.77 1.96 1.61
C ALA A 105 -0.31 2.03 1.11
N ARG A 106 -0.09 1.89 -0.21
CA ARG A 106 1.24 2.11 -0.80
C ARG A 106 1.72 3.55 -0.58
N VAL A 107 0.87 4.53 -0.84
CA VAL A 107 1.21 5.95 -0.64
C VAL A 107 1.36 6.27 0.85
N TRP A 108 0.47 5.75 1.73
CA TRP A 108 0.61 5.82 3.18
C TRP A 108 1.97 5.30 3.65
N TRP A 109 2.40 4.13 3.16
CA TRP A 109 3.69 3.56 3.49
C TRP A 109 4.85 4.42 2.98
N MET A 110 4.77 4.96 1.75
CA MET A 110 5.80 5.83 1.19
C MET A 110 5.99 7.11 2.03
N PHE A 111 4.91 7.75 2.50
CA PHE A 111 5.02 8.90 3.38
C PHE A 111 5.75 8.54 4.68
N ARG A 112 5.42 7.43 5.30
CA ARG A 112 6.09 6.94 6.51
C ARG A 112 7.55 6.55 6.26
N LEU A 113 7.81 5.88 5.14
CA LEU A 113 9.18 5.55 4.70
C LEU A 113 10.05 6.80 4.61
N PHE A 114 9.48 7.90 4.11
CA PHE A 114 10.18 9.19 4.00
C PHE A 114 10.00 10.12 5.21
N GLY A 115 9.55 9.58 6.34
CA GLY A 115 9.58 10.25 7.65
C GLY A 115 8.39 11.15 7.95
N HIS A 116 7.26 11.00 7.23
CA HIS A 116 6.01 11.71 7.50
C HIS A 116 4.97 10.75 8.08
N ASP A 117 4.78 10.81 9.41
CA ASP A 117 3.91 9.89 10.14
C ASP A 117 2.44 10.34 10.23
N ASP A 118 2.15 11.64 9.98
CA ASP A 118 0.77 12.14 10.01
C ASP A 118 0.04 11.86 8.70
N VAL A 119 -0.08 10.58 8.39
CA VAL A 119 -0.73 10.04 7.19
C VAL A 119 -1.67 8.90 7.57
N ALA A 120 -2.85 8.86 6.93
CA ALA A 120 -3.85 7.82 7.13
C ALA A 120 -4.48 7.37 5.81
N VAL A 121 -5.10 6.19 5.85
CA VAL A 121 -5.93 5.68 4.74
C VAL A 121 -7.41 5.86 5.07
N MET A 122 -8.21 6.30 4.12
CA MET A 122 -9.68 6.32 4.25
C MET A 122 -10.23 4.92 4.04
N ASP A 123 -10.84 4.39 5.08
CA ASP A 123 -11.37 3.02 5.10
C ASP A 123 -12.55 2.84 4.15
N GLY A 124 -12.46 1.84 3.26
CA GLY A 124 -13.45 1.55 2.22
C GLY A 124 -13.32 2.41 0.97
N GLY A 125 -12.40 3.39 0.93
CA GLY A 125 -12.09 4.20 -0.24
C GLY A 125 -13.27 4.91 -0.88
N LEU A 126 -13.14 5.24 -2.18
CA LEU A 126 -14.21 5.90 -2.94
C LEU A 126 -15.51 5.08 -3.03
N PRO A 127 -15.50 3.74 -3.20
CA PRO A 127 -16.74 2.97 -3.25
C PRO A 127 -17.61 3.14 -2.03
N LYS A 128 -17.03 3.12 -0.82
CA LYS A 128 -17.79 3.36 0.42
C LYS A 128 -18.31 4.80 0.51
N TRP A 129 -17.48 5.78 0.10
CA TRP A 129 -17.86 7.18 0.04
C TRP A 129 -19.11 7.41 -0.83
N LEU A 130 -19.12 6.78 -2.04
CA LEU A 130 -20.26 6.84 -2.96
C LEU A 130 -21.48 6.09 -2.44
N ALA A 131 -21.29 4.92 -1.83
CA ALA A 131 -22.41 4.15 -1.24
C ALA A 131 -23.12 4.90 -0.11
N GLU A 132 -22.43 5.83 0.55
CA GLU A 132 -22.98 6.72 1.57
C GLU A 132 -23.63 8.01 0.98
N GLY A 133 -23.65 8.14 -0.36
CA GLY A 133 -24.22 9.32 -1.06
C GLY A 133 -23.44 10.61 -0.84
N ARG A 134 -22.15 10.53 -0.53
CA ARG A 134 -21.30 11.68 -0.26
C ARG A 134 -20.84 12.37 -1.56
N PRO A 135 -20.52 13.67 -1.53
CA PRO A 135 -20.23 14.45 -2.72
C PRO A 135 -18.89 14.06 -3.36
N VAL A 136 -18.87 14.10 -4.69
CA VAL A 136 -17.67 14.01 -5.53
C VAL A 136 -17.65 15.17 -6.53
N THR A 137 -16.51 15.42 -7.14
CA THR A 137 -16.32 16.47 -8.15
C THR A 137 -15.38 15.99 -9.26
N ASP A 138 -15.39 16.67 -10.39
CA ASP A 138 -14.40 16.61 -11.47
C ASP A 138 -13.51 17.87 -11.52
N ASP A 139 -13.71 18.80 -10.58
CA ASP A 139 -12.92 20.03 -10.45
C ASP A 139 -11.50 19.73 -9.95
N ILE A 140 -10.52 19.77 -10.83
CA ILE A 140 -9.11 19.51 -10.52
C ILE A 140 -8.50 20.68 -9.75
N PRO A 141 -8.07 20.52 -8.50
CA PRO A 141 -7.48 21.59 -7.74
C PRO A 141 -6.12 22.01 -8.30
N THR A 142 -5.77 23.28 -8.12
CA THR A 142 -4.43 23.79 -8.40
C THR A 142 -3.68 23.91 -7.07
N PRO A 143 -2.85 22.92 -6.69
CA PRO A 143 -2.17 22.94 -5.40
C PRO A 143 -1.07 24.01 -5.37
N GLN A 144 -0.92 24.65 -4.21
CA GLN A 144 0.25 25.50 -3.95
C GLN A 144 1.38 24.65 -3.41
N GLU A 145 2.57 24.80 -3.98
CA GLU A 145 3.76 24.06 -3.52
C GLU A 145 4.03 24.32 -2.03
N ARG A 146 4.39 23.25 -1.31
CA ARG A 146 4.70 23.29 0.12
C ARG A 146 6.07 22.68 0.39
N HIS A 147 6.62 22.99 1.56
CA HIS A 147 7.86 22.37 2.00
C HIS A 147 7.61 20.94 2.48
N PHE A 148 8.46 20.00 2.06
CA PHE A 148 8.46 18.61 2.52
C PHE A 148 9.91 18.14 2.72
N THR A 149 10.20 17.59 3.89
CA THR A 149 11.52 17.06 4.26
C THR A 149 11.48 15.54 4.21
N ALA A 150 12.00 14.94 3.13
CA ALA A 150 12.10 13.49 3.04
C ALA A 150 13.33 12.97 3.80
N ARG A 151 13.10 11.99 4.69
CA ARG A 151 14.13 11.25 5.44
C ARG A 151 13.83 9.77 5.37
N GLU A 152 14.57 9.05 4.53
CA GLU A 152 14.31 7.63 4.30
C GLU A 152 14.63 6.77 5.53
N ASN A 153 13.65 5.95 5.92
CA ASN A 153 13.80 4.93 6.95
C ASN A 153 14.08 3.56 6.30
N HIS A 154 15.33 3.24 6.08
CA HIS A 154 15.77 1.99 5.46
C HIS A 154 15.33 0.71 6.21
N MET A 155 14.86 0.83 7.45
CA MET A 155 14.31 -0.33 8.18
C MET A 155 12.95 -0.79 7.64
N MET A 156 12.25 0.07 6.90
CA MET A 156 10.94 -0.22 6.34
C MET A 156 10.97 -0.89 4.96
N VAL A 157 12.14 -1.12 4.38
CA VAL A 157 12.30 -1.73 3.05
C VAL A 157 13.33 -2.86 3.10
N ARG A 158 13.17 -3.85 2.22
CA ARG A 158 14.13 -4.94 2.02
C ARG A 158 14.50 -5.07 0.55
N SER A 159 15.80 -5.27 0.30
CA SER A 159 16.31 -5.62 -1.03
C SER A 159 16.23 -7.12 -1.27
N ILE A 160 16.47 -7.53 -2.53
CA ILE A 160 16.51 -8.95 -2.90
C ILE A 160 17.64 -9.69 -2.19
N GLU A 161 18.80 -9.04 -1.98
CA GLU A 161 19.95 -9.65 -1.29
C GLU A 161 19.61 -9.95 0.17
N GLN A 162 18.86 -9.06 0.82
CA GLN A 162 18.36 -9.27 2.19
C GLN A 162 17.39 -10.44 2.25
N ILE A 163 16.46 -10.55 1.28
CA ILE A 163 15.50 -11.67 1.22
C ILE A 163 16.22 -12.99 0.89
N LEU A 164 17.19 -13.01 -0.03
CA LEU A 164 18.00 -14.18 -0.30
C LEU A 164 18.77 -14.65 0.95
N SER A 165 19.42 -13.73 1.65
CA SER A 165 20.10 -14.03 2.91
C SER A 165 19.16 -14.53 4.02
N ASN A 166 17.89 -14.09 3.98
CA ASN A 166 16.89 -14.49 4.96
C ASN A 166 16.41 -15.94 4.79
N ILE A 167 16.56 -16.55 3.62
CA ILE A 167 16.24 -17.98 3.40
C ILE A 167 17.04 -18.87 4.37
N ASP A 168 18.32 -18.57 4.57
CA ASP A 168 19.18 -19.34 5.45
C ASP A 168 19.10 -18.85 6.90
N SER A 169 19.13 -17.52 7.10
CA SER A 169 19.15 -16.94 8.44
C SER A 169 17.81 -16.99 9.18
N LYS A 170 16.70 -17.04 8.46
CA LYS A 170 15.33 -17.09 8.98
C LYS A 170 15.05 -16.07 10.10
N ARG A 171 15.63 -14.87 9.98
CA ARG A 171 15.49 -13.81 10.98
C ARG A 171 14.13 -13.13 10.92
N GLU A 172 13.56 -13.04 9.71
CA GLU A 172 12.29 -12.37 9.44
C GLU A 172 11.32 -13.37 8.79
N ASP A 173 10.05 -13.26 9.11
CA ASP A 173 9.00 -14.02 8.43
C ASP A 173 8.55 -13.25 7.20
N VAL A 174 8.67 -13.88 6.03
CA VAL A 174 8.21 -13.30 4.75
C VAL A 174 6.77 -13.68 4.51
N ILE A 175 5.91 -12.68 4.30
CA ILE A 175 4.48 -12.85 4.10
C ILE A 175 4.14 -12.45 2.67
N ASP A 176 3.77 -13.43 1.86
CA ASP A 176 3.30 -13.21 0.50
C ASP A 176 1.79 -12.97 0.52
N VAL A 177 1.36 -11.77 0.11
CA VAL A 177 -0.06 -11.38 0.15
C VAL A 177 -0.76 -11.56 -1.20
N ARG A 178 -0.14 -12.26 -2.17
CA ARG A 178 -0.82 -12.67 -3.41
C ARG A 178 -1.92 -13.68 -3.10
N ALA A 179 -2.88 -13.79 -4.03
CA ALA A 179 -3.91 -14.82 -3.95
C ALA A 179 -3.30 -16.22 -3.83
N ALA A 180 -3.94 -17.10 -3.04
CA ALA A 180 -3.42 -18.43 -2.70
C ALA A 180 -3.04 -19.28 -3.93
N GLY A 181 -3.81 -19.21 -5.03
CA GLY A 181 -3.47 -19.92 -6.26
C GLY A 181 -2.18 -19.43 -6.93
N ARG A 182 -1.85 -18.13 -6.84
CA ARG A 182 -0.58 -17.58 -7.34
C ARG A 182 0.59 -18.02 -6.44
N PHE A 183 0.40 -17.98 -5.14
CA PHE A 183 1.38 -18.47 -4.17
C PHE A 183 1.70 -19.95 -4.38
N ALA A 184 0.67 -20.79 -4.52
CA ALA A 184 0.81 -22.24 -4.74
C ALA A 184 1.26 -22.62 -6.17
N GLY A 185 1.45 -21.65 -7.07
CA GLY A 185 1.82 -21.90 -8.46
C GLY A 185 0.71 -22.52 -9.33
N THR A 186 -0.53 -22.59 -8.84
CA THR A 186 -1.67 -23.18 -9.54
C THR A 186 -2.48 -22.18 -10.38
N ALA A 187 -2.21 -20.88 -10.21
CA ALA A 187 -2.80 -19.82 -11.02
C ALA A 187 -1.69 -19.00 -11.72
N PRO A 188 -1.95 -18.47 -12.93
CA PRO A 188 -0.97 -17.68 -13.67
C PRO A 188 -0.69 -16.32 -13.00
N GLU A 189 0.51 -15.79 -13.25
CA GLU A 189 0.85 -14.42 -12.89
C GLU A 189 0.24 -13.43 -13.90
N PRO A 190 -0.25 -12.24 -13.44
CA PRO A 190 -0.82 -11.22 -14.32
C PRO A 190 0.20 -10.61 -15.29
N ARG A 191 1.49 -10.60 -14.90
CA ARG A 191 2.59 -10.10 -15.72
C ARG A 191 3.26 -11.24 -16.45
N ALA A 192 3.51 -11.05 -17.76
CA ALA A 192 4.21 -12.04 -18.57
C ALA A 192 5.65 -12.26 -18.08
N GLY A 193 6.18 -13.46 -18.31
CA GLY A 193 7.57 -13.82 -17.98
C GLY A 193 7.84 -14.14 -16.50
N MET A 194 6.81 -14.08 -15.65
CA MET A 194 6.96 -14.44 -14.24
C MET A 194 6.83 -15.96 -14.05
N ARG A 195 7.72 -16.55 -13.26
CA ARG A 195 7.61 -17.94 -12.83
C ARG A 195 6.51 -18.10 -11.78
N SER A 196 5.90 -19.28 -11.69
CA SER A 196 4.84 -19.60 -10.72
C SER A 196 5.42 -20.14 -9.40
N GLY A 197 4.73 -19.93 -8.29
CA GLY A 197 5.14 -20.39 -6.95
C GLY A 197 5.43 -19.25 -5.98
N HIS A 198 6.26 -19.51 -4.97
CA HIS A 198 6.57 -18.54 -3.90
C HIS A 198 8.03 -18.63 -3.42
N MET A 199 8.45 -17.66 -2.62
CA MET A 199 9.76 -17.64 -1.95
C MET A 199 9.83 -18.75 -0.90
N PRO A 200 10.96 -19.53 -0.81
CA PRO A 200 11.12 -20.58 0.21
C PRO A 200 10.92 -20.02 1.62
N GLY A 201 10.05 -20.70 2.39
CA GLY A 201 9.75 -20.33 3.77
C GLY A 201 8.78 -19.17 3.94
N ALA A 202 8.22 -18.62 2.86
CA ALA A 202 7.20 -17.59 2.96
C ALA A 202 5.86 -18.15 3.43
N PHE A 203 5.11 -17.35 4.20
CA PHE A 203 3.72 -17.58 4.58
C PHE A 203 2.79 -16.91 3.57
N ASN A 204 1.59 -17.48 3.37
CA ASN A 204 0.59 -16.84 2.52
C ASN A 204 -0.56 -16.25 3.35
N LEU A 205 -0.80 -14.95 3.17
CA LEU A 205 -1.96 -14.25 3.70
C LEU A 205 -2.49 -13.32 2.61
N PRO A 206 -3.43 -13.76 1.76
CA PRO A 206 -3.97 -12.95 0.69
C PRO A 206 -4.50 -11.61 1.20
N TYR A 207 -4.09 -10.50 0.58
CA TYR A 207 -4.50 -9.16 1.03
C TYR A 207 -6.03 -8.97 1.02
N GLY A 208 -6.74 -9.67 0.12
CA GLY A 208 -8.19 -9.65 0.05
C GLY A 208 -8.87 -10.21 1.31
N ASP A 209 -8.20 -11.10 2.06
CA ASP A 209 -8.73 -11.65 3.31
C ASP A 209 -8.72 -10.62 4.45
N LEU A 210 -7.91 -9.55 4.32
CA LEU A 210 -7.79 -8.48 5.31
C LEU A 210 -8.91 -7.43 5.21
N MET A 211 -9.78 -7.52 4.20
CA MET A 211 -10.90 -6.60 3.99
C MET A 211 -12.24 -7.34 4.03
N ASP A 212 -13.32 -6.60 4.31
CA ASP A 212 -14.68 -7.12 4.37
C ASP A 212 -15.46 -6.66 3.13
N PRO A 213 -15.66 -7.51 2.11
CA PRO A 213 -16.37 -7.14 0.88
C PRO A 213 -17.85 -6.84 1.13
N GLU A 214 -18.45 -7.40 2.19
CA GLU A 214 -19.86 -7.15 2.53
C GLU A 214 -20.07 -5.75 3.17
N LYS A 215 -18.96 -5.14 3.64
CA LYS A 215 -18.96 -3.80 4.25
C LYS A 215 -18.20 -2.76 3.39
N ASN A 216 -18.31 -2.85 2.08
CA ASN A 216 -17.63 -1.96 1.15
C ASN A 216 -16.10 -1.99 1.31
N PHE A 217 -15.52 -3.20 1.46
CA PHE A 217 -14.08 -3.43 1.51
C PHE A 217 -13.35 -2.72 2.66
N VAL A 218 -14.03 -2.40 3.77
CA VAL A 218 -13.35 -1.86 4.95
C VAL A 218 -12.36 -2.87 5.52
N MET A 219 -11.34 -2.36 6.21
CA MET A 219 -10.36 -3.18 6.92
C MET A 219 -11.08 -4.04 7.98
N ARG A 220 -10.69 -5.30 8.11
CA ARG A 220 -11.20 -6.18 9.17
C ARG A 220 -10.79 -5.69 10.54
N SER A 221 -11.57 -6.07 11.55
CA SER A 221 -11.29 -5.75 12.96
C SER A 221 -9.92 -6.28 13.43
N ALA A 222 -9.41 -5.72 14.51
CA ALA A 222 -8.14 -6.15 15.08
C ALA A 222 -8.12 -7.64 15.47
N GLU A 223 -9.26 -8.16 15.96
CA GLU A 223 -9.43 -9.57 16.27
C GLU A 223 -9.35 -10.47 15.03
N GLU A 224 -10.05 -10.07 13.96
CA GLU A 224 -10.06 -10.83 12.70
C GLU A 224 -8.67 -10.84 12.06
N ILE A 225 -7.95 -9.70 12.03
CA ILE A 225 -6.59 -9.62 11.51
C ILE A 225 -5.65 -10.54 12.27
N LYS A 226 -5.72 -10.56 13.62
CA LYS A 226 -4.92 -11.47 14.46
C LYS A 226 -5.25 -12.94 14.18
N ALA A 227 -6.54 -13.27 14.09
CA ALA A 227 -6.98 -14.63 13.79
C ALA A 227 -6.51 -15.11 12.39
N LEU A 228 -6.49 -14.21 11.39
CA LEU A 228 -5.96 -14.51 10.07
C LEU A 228 -4.44 -14.74 10.09
N ALA A 229 -3.69 -13.92 10.83
CA ALA A 229 -2.25 -14.08 10.99
C ALA A 229 -1.92 -15.41 11.70
N ASP A 230 -2.62 -15.73 12.80
CA ASP A 230 -2.46 -16.99 13.51
C ASP A 230 -2.79 -18.19 12.63
N LYS A 231 -3.88 -18.14 11.86
CA LYS A 231 -4.27 -19.19 10.91
C LYS A 231 -3.24 -19.40 9.81
N ALA A 232 -2.58 -18.32 9.36
CA ALA A 232 -1.50 -18.38 8.38
C ALA A 232 -0.17 -18.86 8.97
N GLY A 233 -0.08 -19.05 10.29
CA GLY A 233 1.14 -19.48 10.98
C GLY A 233 2.16 -18.36 11.19
N ILE A 234 1.75 -17.10 11.09
CA ILE A 234 2.60 -15.91 11.22
C ILE A 234 2.86 -15.61 12.69
N ASP A 235 4.12 -15.61 13.11
CA ASP A 235 4.49 -15.23 14.49
C ASP A 235 4.64 -13.71 14.60
N MET A 236 3.65 -13.05 15.18
CA MET A 236 3.64 -11.59 15.38
C MET A 236 4.76 -11.06 16.30
N LYS A 237 5.51 -11.94 16.98
CA LYS A 237 6.68 -11.54 17.80
C LYS A 237 7.95 -11.41 16.95
N ARG A 238 7.98 -12.01 15.77
CA ARG A 238 9.13 -11.97 14.87
C ARG A 238 9.06 -10.72 13.97
N PRO A 239 10.20 -10.19 13.51
CA PRO A 239 10.19 -9.19 12.44
C PRO A 239 9.51 -9.73 11.19
N LEU A 240 8.71 -8.90 10.52
CA LEU A 240 7.91 -9.29 9.37
C LEU A 240 8.35 -8.52 8.11
N VAL A 241 8.32 -9.23 6.98
CA VAL A 241 8.49 -8.62 5.66
C VAL A 241 7.29 -9.01 4.80
N THR A 242 6.55 -8.03 4.30
CA THR A 242 5.45 -8.31 3.36
C THR A 242 5.91 -8.17 1.91
N SER A 243 5.38 -9.02 1.05
CA SER A 243 5.67 -9.07 -0.38
C SER A 243 4.38 -9.36 -1.16
N CYS A 244 4.32 -8.92 -2.40
CA CYS A 244 3.17 -9.21 -3.27
C CYS A 244 3.61 -9.38 -4.75
N GLY A 245 2.86 -8.82 -5.70
CA GLY A 245 3.25 -8.78 -7.12
C GLY A 245 4.32 -7.73 -7.42
N SER A 246 4.19 -6.53 -6.90
CA SER A 246 5.03 -5.35 -7.21
C SER A 246 5.06 -4.32 -6.06
N GLY A 247 5.03 -4.76 -4.81
CA GLY A 247 5.16 -3.90 -3.64
C GLY A 247 3.92 -3.05 -3.29
N VAL A 248 2.84 -3.10 -4.06
CA VAL A 248 1.65 -2.26 -3.82
C VAL A 248 0.73 -2.88 -2.75
N THR A 249 0.17 -4.06 -3.00
CA THR A 249 -0.75 -4.71 -2.04
C THR A 249 -0.05 -5.20 -0.76
N ALA A 250 1.27 -5.37 -0.79
CA ALA A 250 2.09 -5.66 0.39
C ALA A 250 1.93 -4.57 1.47
N CYS A 251 1.80 -3.31 1.05
CA CYS A 251 1.61 -2.18 1.95
C CYS A 251 0.26 -2.22 2.68
N TYR A 252 -0.78 -2.82 2.09
CA TYR A 252 -2.06 -2.99 2.77
C TYR A 252 -1.97 -3.96 3.95
N ALA A 253 -1.23 -5.07 3.80
CA ALA A 253 -0.95 -5.97 4.90
C ALA A 253 -0.08 -5.31 5.98
N ALA A 254 0.92 -4.51 5.58
CA ALA A 254 1.71 -3.74 6.53
C ALA A 254 0.86 -2.74 7.32
N LEU A 255 -0.10 -2.06 6.67
CA LEU A 255 -1.09 -1.21 7.34
C LEU A 255 -1.95 -2.02 8.34
N ALA A 256 -2.47 -3.19 7.92
CA ALA A 256 -3.27 -4.05 8.79
C ALA A 256 -2.49 -4.48 10.03
N PHE A 257 -1.23 -4.87 9.88
CA PHE A 257 -0.35 -5.22 11.00
C PHE A 257 -0.01 -4.01 11.88
N TYR A 258 0.24 -2.86 11.27
CA TYR A 258 0.45 -1.61 12.01
C TYR A 258 -0.75 -1.25 12.88
N LEU A 259 -1.96 -1.40 12.36
CA LEU A 259 -3.21 -1.15 13.10
C LEU A 259 -3.36 -2.02 14.35
N ILE A 260 -2.83 -3.23 14.35
CA ILE A 260 -2.85 -4.13 15.52
C ILE A 260 -1.61 -4.03 16.40
N GLY A 261 -0.75 -3.01 16.17
CA GLY A 261 0.42 -2.70 17.00
C GLY A 261 1.73 -3.34 16.54
N LYS A 262 1.79 -3.93 15.34
CA LYS A 262 3.02 -4.46 14.74
C LYS A 262 3.65 -3.41 13.83
N GLU A 263 4.59 -2.64 14.37
CA GLU A 263 5.16 -1.46 13.69
C GLU A 263 6.42 -1.79 12.87
N ASP A 264 7.12 -2.88 13.20
CA ASP A 264 8.34 -3.36 12.57
C ASP A 264 8.05 -4.28 11.37
N VAL A 265 7.24 -3.80 10.41
CA VAL A 265 6.94 -4.51 9.17
C VAL A 265 7.66 -3.82 8.02
N ALA A 266 8.56 -4.54 7.37
CA ALA A 266 9.23 -4.06 6.16
C ALA A 266 8.48 -4.54 4.90
N ILE A 267 8.73 -3.85 3.78
CA ILE A 267 8.25 -4.26 2.45
C ILE A 267 9.43 -4.76 1.62
N TYR A 268 9.30 -5.93 1.03
CA TYR A 268 10.17 -6.32 -0.07
C TYR A 268 9.66 -5.63 -1.35
N ASP A 269 10.29 -4.51 -1.72
CA ASP A 269 9.76 -3.59 -2.73
C ASP A 269 9.72 -4.23 -4.13
N GLY A 270 10.78 -4.91 -4.57
CA GLY A 270 10.81 -5.64 -5.84
C GLY A 270 9.78 -6.76 -5.94
N SER A 271 9.41 -7.36 -4.82
CA SER A 271 8.34 -8.36 -4.71
C SER A 271 8.47 -9.48 -5.75
N TRP A 272 7.35 -10.05 -6.19
CA TRP A 272 7.35 -11.14 -7.18
C TRP A 272 7.81 -10.70 -8.57
N SER A 273 7.63 -9.41 -8.91
CA SER A 273 8.12 -8.85 -10.18
C SER A 273 9.64 -8.97 -10.30
N GLU A 274 10.35 -8.85 -9.19
CA GLU A 274 11.79 -9.10 -9.14
C GLU A 274 12.09 -10.59 -8.96
N TRP A 275 11.57 -11.21 -7.89
CA TRP A 275 11.88 -12.59 -7.53
C TRP A 275 11.44 -13.61 -8.59
N GLY A 276 10.20 -13.55 -9.04
CA GLY A 276 9.65 -14.45 -10.06
C GLY A 276 10.19 -14.18 -11.45
N GLY A 277 10.67 -12.95 -11.73
CA GLY A 277 11.26 -12.57 -13.00
C GLY A 277 12.72 -13.07 -13.19
N ARG A 278 13.46 -13.24 -12.10
CA ARG A 278 14.87 -13.71 -12.14
C ARG A 278 14.92 -15.23 -12.26
N GLN A 279 15.97 -15.75 -12.92
CA GLN A 279 16.19 -17.19 -13.07
C GLN A 279 17.04 -17.80 -11.95
N ASP A 280 17.76 -16.97 -11.19
CA ASP A 280 18.70 -17.36 -10.14
C ASP A 280 18.08 -17.35 -8.73
N THR A 281 16.80 -16.99 -8.58
CA THR A 281 16.08 -17.05 -7.30
C THR A 281 15.42 -18.42 -7.11
N PRO A 282 15.49 -19.02 -5.90
CA PRO A 282 14.80 -20.28 -5.61
C PRO A 282 13.30 -20.09 -5.50
N ILE A 283 12.52 -21.07 -5.98
CA ILE A 283 11.05 -21.07 -5.93
C ILE A 283 10.56 -22.40 -5.39
N VAL A 284 9.47 -22.34 -4.61
CA VAL A 284 8.68 -23.48 -4.13
C VAL A 284 7.26 -23.36 -4.69
N THR A 285 6.64 -24.51 -5.00
CA THR A 285 5.24 -24.63 -5.48
C THR A 285 4.45 -25.53 -4.56
#